data_fb9afda63f62e3c38f9d12657c92f4d6
#
_entry.id   fb9afda63f62e3c38f9d12657c92f4d6
#
_cell.length_a   1.000
_cell.length_b   1.000
_cell.length_c   1.000
_cell.angle_alpha   90.00
_cell.angle_beta   90.00
_cell.angle_gamma   90.00
#
_symmetry.space_group_name_H-M   'P 1'
#
loop_
_entity.id
_entity.type
_entity.pdbx_description
1 polymer ?
#
loop_
_entity_poly.entity_id
_entity_poly.type
_entity_poly.pdbx_seq_one_letter_code
_entity_poly.pdbx_strand_id
1 'polypeptide(L)'
;MDAAPAFRVRTDIFTGPRTFRLTDDALTWEEDGKPLDGVFLDEIAGVHMRYAPTRFAGNRYVTRIAFRKGGSVELTNMDFRGFADFVALDADYTLFLRALHERLAVKGRDVAYRKGSGAAGYVANAVLTVFILAMIALAFVLLFNLGFVWIAVVKLAIILFFVPTLFRYLRRAKPGTYDPLRLPEDSLPA
;
A
#
# COMPACT_ATOMS: atom_id res chain seq x y z
N MET A 1 8.65 23.99 21.44
CA MET A 1 9.32 22.81 20.83
C MET A 1 8.21 21.90 20.40
N ASP A 2 7.89 21.88 19.12
CA ASP A 2 6.89 20.93 18.60
C ASP A 2 7.43 19.52 18.78
N ALA A 3 6.59 18.65 19.36
CA ALA A 3 6.96 17.26 19.57
C ALA A 3 7.26 16.63 18.19
N ALA A 4 8.39 15.92 18.09
CA ALA A 4 8.76 15.24 16.86
C ALA A 4 7.60 14.31 16.41
N PRO A 5 7.16 14.36 15.14
CA PRO A 5 6.11 13.49 14.66
C PRO A 5 6.46 12.03 14.93
N ALA A 6 5.55 11.32 15.60
CA ALA A 6 5.74 9.93 15.96
C ALA A 6 4.57 9.09 15.42
N PHE A 7 4.88 7.88 14.97
CA PHE A 7 3.89 6.94 14.45
C PHE A 7 4.19 5.54 14.97
N ARG A 8 3.20 4.92 15.63
CA ARG A 8 3.34 3.57 16.18
C ARG A 8 2.44 2.60 15.44
N VAL A 9 3.00 1.47 15.00
CA VAL A 9 2.27 0.44 14.26
C VAL A 9 2.91 -0.93 14.45
N ARG A 10 2.09 -1.97 14.52
CA ARG A 10 2.50 -3.36 14.41
C ARG A 10 2.09 -3.92 13.05
N THR A 11 3.03 -4.45 12.29
CA THR A 11 2.78 -4.89 10.90
C THR A 11 2.28 -6.32 10.79
N ASP A 12 2.70 -7.22 11.69
CA ASP A 12 2.38 -8.65 11.65
C ASP A 12 2.53 -9.31 13.02
N ILE A 13 2.26 -10.63 13.08
CA ILE A 13 2.32 -11.42 14.31
C ILE A 13 3.76 -11.67 14.80
N PHE A 14 4.75 -11.64 13.91
CA PHE A 14 6.14 -12.01 14.21
C PHE A 14 6.97 -10.82 14.66
N THR A 15 6.55 -9.60 14.32
CA THR A 15 7.24 -8.37 14.71
C THR A 15 6.52 -7.70 15.87
N GLY A 16 7.31 -7.12 16.79
CA GLY A 16 6.79 -6.24 17.82
C GLY A 16 6.21 -4.94 17.24
N PRO A 17 5.44 -4.18 18.01
CA PRO A 17 5.04 -2.85 17.61
C PRO A 17 6.29 -1.97 17.42
N ARG A 18 6.32 -1.23 16.32
CA ARG A 18 7.39 -0.28 15.99
C ARG A 18 6.91 1.14 16.19
N THR A 19 7.71 1.94 16.87
CA THR A 19 7.49 3.38 17.02
C THR A 19 8.48 4.11 16.14
N PHE A 20 7.98 4.74 15.09
CA PHE A 20 8.75 5.62 14.21
C PHE A 20 8.76 7.03 14.78
N ARG A 21 9.91 7.68 14.76
CA ARG A 21 10.07 9.09 15.16
C ARG A 21 10.83 9.81 14.07
N LEU A 22 10.34 10.98 13.71
CA LEU A 22 10.96 11.82 12.69
C LEU A 22 11.58 13.03 13.35
N THR A 23 12.92 13.06 13.38
CA THR A 23 13.71 14.24 13.79
C THR A 23 14.00 15.13 12.59
N ASP A 24 14.68 16.24 12.80
CA ASP A 24 15.02 17.16 11.71
C ASP A 24 15.99 16.53 10.69
N ASP A 25 16.82 15.59 11.10
CA ASP A 25 17.88 15.02 10.27
C ASP A 25 17.72 13.51 10.01
N ALA A 26 16.88 12.82 10.80
CA ALA A 26 16.81 11.36 10.75
C ALA A 26 15.39 10.83 10.96
N LEU A 27 15.14 9.68 10.35
CA LEU A 27 14.04 8.79 10.65
C LEU A 27 14.57 7.68 11.56
N THR A 28 14.05 7.58 12.76
CA THR A 28 14.41 6.53 13.72
C THR A 28 13.22 5.63 14.02
N TRP A 29 13.48 4.39 14.38
CA TRP A 29 12.44 3.47 14.83
C TRP A 29 12.94 2.58 15.94
N GLU A 30 12.05 2.28 16.84
CA GLU A 30 12.25 1.39 17.97
C GLU A 30 11.23 0.26 17.88
N GLU A 31 11.67 -0.96 17.97
CA GLU A 31 10.83 -2.16 18.09
C GLU A 31 10.97 -2.69 19.51
N ASP A 32 9.83 -3.03 20.14
CA ASP A 32 9.82 -3.49 21.54
C ASP A 32 10.86 -4.62 21.74
N GLY A 33 11.78 -4.42 22.67
CA GLY A 33 12.86 -5.35 23.00
C GLY A 33 14.08 -5.33 22.07
N LYS A 34 14.15 -4.39 21.11
CA LYS A 34 15.31 -4.18 20.24
C LYS A 34 15.94 -2.81 20.44
N PRO A 35 17.22 -2.66 20.11
CA PRO A 35 17.86 -1.34 20.17
C PRO A 35 17.23 -0.38 19.16
N LEU A 36 17.36 0.92 19.46
CA LEU A 36 16.95 1.99 18.54
C LEU A 36 17.74 1.87 17.24
N ASP A 37 17.04 1.87 16.12
CA ASP A 37 17.60 1.88 14.77
C ASP A 37 17.18 3.16 14.04
N GLY A 38 17.85 3.51 12.95
CA GLY A 38 17.51 4.73 12.22
C GLY A 38 18.36 4.96 10.99
N VAL A 39 17.94 5.96 10.22
CA VAL A 39 18.60 6.38 8.99
C VAL A 39 18.56 7.91 8.88
N PHE A 40 19.65 8.52 8.44
CA PHE A 40 19.65 9.94 8.09
C PHE A 40 18.82 10.19 6.83
N LEU A 41 18.15 11.34 6.76
CA LEU A 41 17.26 11.68 5.65
C LEU A 41 17.99 11.76 4.31
N ASP A 42 19.26 12.14 4.30
CA ASP A 42 20.11 12.17 3.10
C ASP A 42 20.57 10.78 2.63
N GLU A 43 20.48 9.75 3.49
CA GLU A 43 20.73 8.35 3.17
C GLU A 43 19.50 7.62 2.61
N ILE A 44 18.33 8.26 2.58
CA ILE A 44 17.14 7.70 1.95
C ILE A 44 17.27 7.77 0.43
N ALA A 45 17.15 6.62 -0.22
CA ALA A 45 17.23 6.48 -1.66
C ALA A 45 15.88 6.62 -2.36
N GLY A 46 14.80 6.25 -1.66
CA GLY A 46 13.47 6.34 -2.26
C GLY A 46 12.32 6.02 -1.31
N VAL A 47 11.16 6.54 -1.67
CA VAL A 47 9.89 6.30 -1.00
C VAL A 47 8.93 5.69 -2.01
N HIS A 48 8.38 4.54 -1.67
CA HIS A 48 7.44 3.82 -2.52
C HIS A 48 6.12 3.57 -1.79
N MET A 49 5.09 4.27 -2.22
CA MET A 49 3.74 4.16 -1.67
C MET A 49 2.90 3.22 -2.52
N ARG A 50 2.20 2.28 -1.90
CA ARG A 50 1.36 1.32 -2.62
C ARG A 50 0.07 0.99 -1.86
N TYR A 51 -1.01 0.83 -2.60
CA TYR A 51 -2.21 0.16 -2.12
C TYR A 51 -1.97 -1.35 -2.13
N ALA A 52 -2.06 -1.98 -0.98
CA ALA A 52 -1.72 -3.40 -0.77
C ALA A 52 -2.80 -4.10 0.06
N PRO A 53 -4.05 -4.20 -0.46
CA PRO A 53 -5.15 -4.81 0.27
C PRO A 53 -4.86 -6.28 0.55
N THR A 54 -5.30 -6.74 1.71
CA THR A 54 -5.30 -8.15 2.08
C THR A 54 -6.73 -8.63 2.29
N ARG A 55 -6.91 -9.95 2.46
CA ARG A 55 -8.23 -10.53 2.74
C ARG A 55 -8.90 -9.92 3.98
N PHE A 56 -8.11 -9.53 4.97
CA PHE A 56 -8.58 -9.03 6.26
C PHE A 56 -8.42 -7.52 6.45
N ALA A 57 -7.64 -6.86 5.58
CA ALA A 57 -7.39 -5.43 5.61
C ALA A 57 -7.55 -4.85 4.19
N GLY A 58 -8.80 -4.59 3.80
CA GLY A 58 -9.17 -4.15 2.45
C GLY A 58 -8.60 -2.77 2.07
N ASN A 59 -8.44 -1.87 3.04
CA ASN A 59 -7.91 -0.51 2.84
C ASN A 59 -6.47 -0.38 3.36
N ARG A 60 -5.65 -1.40 3.16
CA ARG A 60 -4.26 -1.37 3.58
C ARG A 60 -3.40 -0.61 2.59
N TYR A 61 -2.67 0.37 3.11
CA TYR A 61 -1.63 1.12 2.40
C TYR A 61 -0.28 0.82 3.02
N VAL A 62 0.74 0.73 2.19
CA VAL A 62 2.11 0.43 2.62
C VAL A 62 3.05 1.43 1.98
N THR A 63 3.88 2.07 2.80
CA THR A 63 4.99 2.90 2.37
C THR A 63 6.30 2.19 2.69
N ARG A 64 7.09 1.92 1.65
CA ARG A 64 8.44 1.37 1.78
C ARG A 64 9.46 2.49 1.59
N ILE A 65 10.33 2.66 2.57
CA ILE A 65 11.44 3.61 2.55
C ILE A 65 12.72 2.81 2.32
N ALA A 66 13.38 3.04 1.18
CA ALA A 66 14.60 2.36 0.78
C ALA A 66 15.83 3.21 1.11
N PHE A 67 16.92 2.58 1.54
CA PHE A 67 18.15 3.25 1.96
C PHE A 67 19.25 3.11 0.90
N ARG A 68 20.14 4.10 0.78
CA ARG A 68 21.25 4.10 -0.18
C ARG A 68 22.24 2.97 0.07
N LYS A 69 22.50 2.64 1.32
CA LYS A 69 23.41 1.55 1.72
C LYS A 69 22.77 0.16 1.65
N GLY A 70 21.56 0.07 1.11
CA GLY A 70 20.76 -1.14 1.09
C GLY A 70 19.87 -1.27 2.31
N GLY A 71 18.86 -2.16 2.21
CA GLY A 71 17.82 -2.29 3.22
C GLY A 71 16.64 -1.36 2.99
N SER A 72 15.62 -1.54 3.79
CA SER A 72 14.39 -0.73 3.74
C SER A 72 13.56 -0.95 4.99
N VAL A 73 12.72 0.01 5.31
CA VAL A 73 11.69 -0.11 6.34
C VAL A 73 10.31 0.10 5.72
N GLU A 74 9.31 -0.60 6.21
CA GLU A 74 7.93 -0.47 5.76
C GLU A 74 7.05 0.09 6.88
N LEU A 75 6.18 1.04 6.51
CA LEU A 75 5.10 1.57 7.32
C LEU A 75 3.77 1.16 6.71
N THR A 76 2.76 0.93 7.53
CA THR A 76 1.40 0.64 7.07
C THR A 76 0.39 1.40 7.91
N ASN A 77 -0.75 1.75 7.31
CA ASN A 77 -1.87 2.39 8.02
C ASN A 77 -2.69 1.40 8.86
N MET A 78 -2.36 0.09 8.83
CA MET A 78 -3.10 -0.95 9.56
C MET A 78 -2.26 -1.50 10.70
N ASP A 79 -2.74 -1.33 11.94
CA ASP A 79 -2.16 -1.89 13.15
C ASP A 79 -2.68 -3.31 13.38
N PHE A 80 -1.78 -4.29 13.43
CA PHE A 80 -2.14 -5.68 13.69
C PHE A 80 -2.33 -5.93 15.18
N ARG A 81 -3.52 -6.34 15.59
CA ARG A 81 -3.84 -6.67 16.97
C ARG A 81 -4.01 -8.16 17.22
N GLY A 82 -4.33 -8.92 16.17
CA GLY A 82 -4.55 -10.37 16.29
C GLY A 82 -4.95 -11.00 14.96
N PHE A 83 -5.30 -12.26 14.98
CA PHE A 83 -5.75 -12.97 13.78
C PHE A 83 -6.98 -12.29 13.19
N ALA A 84 -6.86 -11.80 11.96
CA ALA A 84 -7.89 -11.05 11.24
C ALA A 84 -8.35 -9.73 11.93
N ASP A 85 -7.65 -9.28 12.96
CA ASP A 85 -7.95 -8.06 13.70
C ASP A 85 -6.92 -6.97 13.35
N PHE A 86 -7.38 -5.94 12.64
CA PHE A 86 -6.60 -4.80 12.19
C PHE A 86 -7.33 -3.51 12.52
N VAL A 87 -6.61 -2.56 13.08
CA VAL A 87 -7.13 -1.22 13.35
C VAL A 87 -6.53 -0.23 12.36
N ALA A 88 -7.38 0.57 11.73
CA ALA A 88 -6.93 1.62 10.82
C ALA A 88 -6.36 2.81 11.61
N LEU A 89 -5.17 3.25 11.22
CA LEU A 89 -4.46 4.42 11.74
C LEU A 89 -4.32 5.48 10.63
N ASP A 90 -5.37 5.71 9.86
CA ASP A 90 -5.35 6.47 8.61
C ASP A 90 -4.88 7.91 8.79
N ALA A 91 -5.40 8.60 9.83
CA ALA A 91 -5.04 9.98 10.10
C ALA A 91 -3.57 10.12 10.54
N ASP A 92 -3.13 9.30 11.50
CA ASP A 92 -1.76 9.35 12.03
C ASP A 92 -0.74 8.97 10.97
N TYR A 93 -1.06 7.94 10.18
CA TYR A 93 -0.24 7.52 9.04
C TYR A 93 -0.09 8.65 8.00
N THR A 94 -1.19 9.30 7.64
CA THR A 94 -1.17 10.38 6.65
C THR A 94 -0.40 11.59 7.16
N LEU A 95 -0.60 11.99 8.42
CA LEU A 95 0.14 13.08 9.05
C LEU A 95 1.63 12.80 9.11
N PHE A 96 2.01 11.59 9.51
CA PHE A 96 3.42 11.18 9.58
C PHE A 96 4.08 11.19 8.19
N LEU A 97 3.40 10.66 7.16
CA LEU A 97 3.91 10.67 5.80
C LEU A 97 4.07 12.07 5.24
N ARG A 98 3.15 12.99 5.49
CA ARG A 98 3.27 14.39 5.08
C ARG A 98 4.51 15.04 5.70
N ALA A 99 4.68 14.91 7.00
CA ALA A 99 5.86 15.44 7.70
C ALA A 99 7.17 14.83 7.17
N LEU A 100 7.18 13.53 6.89
CA LEU A 100 8.34 12.85 6.29
C LEU A 100 8.68 13.42 4.90
N HIS A 101 7.68 13.58 4.03
CA HIS A 101 7.88 14.09 2.68
C HIS A 101 8.35 15.56 2.68
N GLU A 102 7.78 16.40 3.54
CA GLU A 102 8.22 17.79 3.70
C GLU A 102 9.69 17.87 4.10
N ARG A 103 10.14 17.04 5.06
CA ARG A 103 11.55 17.00 5.47
C ARG A 103 12.46 16.42 4.37
N LEU A 104 12.02 15.37 3.67
CA LEU A 104 12.77 14.81 2.55
C LEU A 104 12.87 15.77 1.36
N ALA A 105 11.89 16.61 1.14
CA ALA A 105 11.96 17.64 0.09
C ALA A 105 13.04 18.69 0.37
N VAL A 106 13.36 18.93 1.66
CA VAL A 106 14.39 19.91 2.07
C VAL A 106 15.76 19.26 2.21
N LYS A 107 15.83 18.07 2.83
CA LYS A 107 17.09 17.43 3.24
C LYS A 107 17.46 16.17 2.47
N GLY A 108 16.50 15.58 1.76
CA GLY A 108 16.75 14.39 0.94
C GLY A 108 17.60 14.73 -0.28
N ARG A 109 18.52 13.81 -0.64
CA ARG A 109 19.31 13.92 -1.87
C ARG A 109 18.78 12.93 -2.88
N ASP A 110 18.38 13.38 -4.08
CA ASP A 110 17.96 12.52 -5.19
C ASP A 110 17.05 11.35 -4.76
N VAL A 111 16.01 11.65 -3.99
CA VAL A 111 15.06 10.65 -3.49
C VAL A 111 14.08 10.28 -4.61
N ALA A 112 13.98 8.99 -4.92
CA ALA A 112 13.04 8.48 -5.91
C ALA A 112 11.64 8.28 -5.29
N TYR A 113 10.67 9.09 -5.70
CA TYR A 113 9.28 8.97 -5.25
C TYR A 113 8.46 8.16 -6.24
N ARG A 114 7.99 6.97 -5.80
CA ARG A 114 7.24 6.02 -6.62
C ARG A 114 5.92 5.66 -5.96
N LYS A 115 4.89 5.43 -6.79
CA LYS A 115 3.59 4.95 -6.34
C LYS A 115 3.12 3.71 -7.11
N GLY A 116 2.17 3.01 -6.53
CA GLY A 116 1.53 1.86 -7.14
C GLY A 116 2.34 0.57 -7.05
N SER A 117 1.95 -0.46 -7.78
CA SER A 117 2.69 -1.71 -7.89
C SER A 117 3.87 -1.55 -8.85
N GLY A 118 4.90 -2.40 -8.73
CA GLY A 118 5.97 -2.44 -9.74
C GLY A 118 5.39 -2.72 -11.14
N ALA A 119 6.01 -2.15 -12.18
CA ALA A 119 5.49 -2.25 -13.55
C ALA A 119 5.22 -3.69 -13.99
N ALA A 120 6.13 -4.63 -13.70
CA ALA A 120 5.95 -6.05 -14.01
C ALA A 120 4.75 -6.66 -13.26
N GLY A 121 4.62 -6.37 -11.97
CA GLY A 121 3.48 -6.85 -11.16
C GLY A 121 2.14 -6.25 -11.63
N TYR A 122 2.14 -4.98 -12.03
CA TYR A 122 0.94 -4.34 -12.59
C TYR A 122 0.50 -5.01 -13.90
N VAL A 123 1.44 -5.21 -14.82
CA VAL A 123 1.17 -5.88 -16.11
C VAL A 123 0.69 -7.30 -15.87
N ALA A 124 1.34 -8.08 -15.01
CA ALA A 124 0.92 -9.44 -14.68
C ALA A 124 -0.50 -9.48 -14.11
N ASN A 125 -0.84 -8.59 -13.18
CA ASN A 125 -2.18 -8.49 -12.62
C ASN A 125 -3.22 -8.04 -13.66
N ALA A 126 -2.87 -7.11 -14.54
CA ALA A 126 -3.75 -6.67 -15.62
C ALA A 126 -4.04 -7.81 -16.62
N VAL A 127 -3.02 -8.56 -17.04
CA VAL A 127 -3.15 -9.72 -17.91
C VAL A 127 -4.00 -10.81 -17.25
N LEU A 128 -3.73 -11.14 -15.98
CA LEU A 128 -4.53 -12.11 -15.24
C LEU A 128 -5.99 -11.67 -15.13
N THR A 129 -6.25 -10.39 -14.89
CA THR A 129 -7.60 -9.84 -14.86
C THR A 129 -8.33 -10.02 -16.19
N VAL A 130 -7.68 -9.66 -17.30
CA VAL A 130 -8.26 -9.83 -18.64
C VAL A 130 -8.51 -11.31 -18.93
N PHE A 131 -7.59 -12.19 -18.57
CA PHE A 131 -7.74 -13.64 -18.73
C PHE A 131 -8.94 -14.17 -17.93
N ILE A 132 -9.08 -13.79 -16.66
CA ILE A 132 -10.23 -14.18 -15.84
C ILE A 132 -11.53 -13.69 -16.45
N LEU A 133 -11.61 -12.44 -16.89
CA LEU A 133 -12.80 -11.88 -17.54
C LEU A 133 -13.15 -12.63 -18.84
N ALA A 134 -12.15 -12.99 -19.64
CA ALA A 134 -12.35 -13.78 -20.86
C ALA A 134 -12.87 -15.19 -20.56
N MET A 135 -12.30 -15.86 -19.54
CA MET A 135 -12.79 -17.19 -19.11
C MET A 135 -14.23 -17.14 -18.59
N ILE A 136 -14.58 -16.07 -17.87
CA ILE A 136 -15.94 -15.85 -17.39
C ILE A 136 -16.91 -15.64 -18.57
N ALA A 137 -16.53 -14.80 -19.54
CA ALA A 137 -17.35 -14.57 -20.74
C ALA A 137 -17.55 -15.86 -21.53
N LEU A 138 -16.50 -16.66 -21.70
CA LEU A 138 -16.58 -17.98 -22.38
C LEU A 138 -17.53 -18.91 -21.62
N ALA A 139 -17.39 -19.02 -20.30
CA ALA A 139 -18.29 -19.85 -19.48
C ALA A 139 -19.74 -19.39 -19.58
N PHE A 140 -20.00 -18.08 -19.67
CA PHE A 140 -21.34 -17.54 -19.87
C PHE A 140 -21.93 -17.99 -21.24
N VAL A 141 -21.17 -17.87 -22.32
CA VAL A 141 -21.58 -18.27 -23.64
C VAL A 141 -21.90 -19.76 -23.68
N LEU A 142 -21.06 -20.60 -23.10
CA LEU A 142 -21.28 -22.05 -23.04
C LEU A 142 -22.55 -22.41 -22.24
N LEU A 143 -22.76 -21.82 -21.09
CA LEU A 143 -23.94 -22.06 -20.24
C LEU A 143 -25.23 -21.60 -20.91
N PHE A 144 -25.19 -20.49 -21.65
CA PHE A 144 -26.32 -19.97 -22.39
C PHE A 144 -26.72 -20.92 -23.52
N ASN A 145 -25.75 -21.42 -24.31
CA ASN A 145 -25.97 -22.35 -25.39
C ASN A 145 -26.47 -23.75 -24.93
N LEU A 146 -26.11 -24.16 -23.71
CA LEU A 146 -26.57 -25.41 -23.09
C LEU A 146 -27.92 -25.30 -22.39
N GLY A 147 -28.61 -24.17 -22.46
CA GLY A 147 -29.94 -23.94 -21.86
C GLY A 147 -29.93 -23.67 -20.35
N PHE A 148 -28.76 -23.52 -19.72
CA PHE A 148 -28.64 -23.22 -18.28
C PHE A 148 -28.74 -21.72 -17.99
N VAL A 149 -29.77 -21.05 -18.52
CA VAL A 149 -29.94 -19.60 -18.47
C VAL A 149 -29.91 -19.05 -17.03
N TRP A 150 -30.58 -19.71 -16.09
CA TRP A 150 -30.60 -19.26 -14.69
C TRP A 150 -29.20 -19.27 -14.02
N ILE A 151 -28.40 -20.29 -14.30
CA ILE A 151 -27.04 -20.39 -13.79
C ILE A 151 -26.17 -19.28 -14.42
N ALA A 152 -26.37 -18.98 -15.69
CA ALA A 152 -25.70 -17.90 -16.39
C ALA A 152 -26.04 -16.53 -15.76
N VAL A 153 -27.32 -16.26 -15.46
CA VAL A 153 -27.77 -15.01 -14.84
C VAL A 153 -27.18 -14.82 -13.45
N VAL A 154 -27.19 -15.85 -12.59
CA VAL A 154 -26.61 -15.77 -11.24
C VAL A 154 -25.10 -15.50 -11.30
N LYS A 155 -24.38 -16.18 -12.19
CA LYS A 155 -22.93 -15.93 -12.40
C LYS A 155 -22.67 -14.53 -12.91
N LEU A 156 -23.47 -14.02 -13.83
CA LEU A 156 -23.35 -12.65 -14.34
C LEU A 156 -23.54 -11.63 -13.22
N ALA A 157 -24.51 -11.81 -12.34
CA ALA A 157 -24.74 -10.94 -11.20
C ALA A 157 -23.52 -10.89 -10.25
N ILE A 158 -22.93 -12.06 -9.96
CA ILE A 158 -21.71 -12.15 -9.15
C ILE A 158 -20.56 -11.39 -9.80
N ILE A 159 -20.37 -11.53 -11.12
CA ILE A 159 -19.33 -10.85 -11.86
C ILE A 159 -19.52 -9.34 -11.79
N LEU A 160 -20.71 -8.85 -12.08
CA LEU A 160 -21.05 -7.43 -12.05
C LEU A 160 -20.80 -6.82 -10.66
N PHE A 161 -20.97 -7.61 -9.60
CA PHE A 161 -20.65 -7.19 -8.25
C PHE A 161 -19.14 -7.03 -8.00
N PHE A 162 -18.31 -7.93 -8.56
CA PHE A 162 -16.86 -7.90 -8.35
C PHE A 162 -16.09 -6.99 -9.30
N VAL A 163 -16.59 -6.74 -10.51
CA VAL A 163 -15.93 -5.91 -11.53
C VAL A 163 -15.56 -4.52 -11.02
N PRO A 164 -16.44 -3.75 -10.34
CA PRO A 164 -16.07 -2.43 -9.82
C PRO A 164 -14.90 -2.47 -8.81
N THR A 165 -14.85 -3.50 -7.97
CA THR A 165 -13.78 -3.70 -6.98
C THR A 165 -12.45 -3.95 -7.68
N LEU A 166 -12.45 -4.76 -8.73
CA LEU A 166 -11.27 -5.08 -9.54
C LEU A 166 -10.74 -3.84 -10.28
N PHE A 167 -11.64 -3.05 -10.90
CA PHE A 167 -11.25 -1.80 -11.55
C PHE A 167 -10.68 -0.79 -10.55
N ARG A 168 -11.27 -0.67 -9.36
CA ARG A 168 -10.76 0.19 -8.29
C ARG A 168 -9.35 -0.22 -7.87
N TYR A 169 -9.11 -1.52 -7.72
CA TYR A 169 -7.79 -2.06 -7.43
C TYR A 169 -6.78 -1.70 -8.53
N LEU A 170 -7.10 -1.97 -9.80
CA LEU A 170 -6.20 -1.67 -10.93
C LEU A 170 -5.87 -0.17 -11.03
N ARG A 171 -6.85 0.71 -10.80
CA ARG A 171 -6.62 2.16 -10.81
C ARG A 171 -5.65 2.59 -9.71
N ARG A 172 -5.81 2.07 -8.49
CA ARG A 172 -4.93 2.39 -7.34
C ARG A 172 -3.56 1.72 -7.44
N ALA A 173 -3.46 0.58 -8.13
CA ALA A 173 -2.20 -0.14 -8.32
C ALA A 173 -1.34 0.41 -9.46
N LYS A 174 -1.81 1.39 -10.23
CA LYS A 174 -1.09 1.95 -11.38
C LYS A 174 0.26 2.51 -10.95
N PRO A 175 1.38 2.02 -11.56
CA PRO A 175 2.70 2.51 -11.25
C PRO A 175 2.89 3.94 -11.76
N GLY A 176 3.67 4.73 -11.02
CA GLY A 176 3.98 6.10 -11.39
C GLY A 176 4.99 6.73 -10.44
N THR A 177 5.42 7.91 -10.79
CA THR A 177 6.18 8.81 -9.93
C THR A 177 5.25 9.93 -9.42
N TYR A 178 5.62 10.57 -8.32
CA TYR A 178 4.87 11.69 -7.79
C TYR A 178 5.77 12.76 -7.19
N ASP A 179 5.24 13.96 -7.01
CA ASP A 179 5.91 15.08 -6.36
C ASP A 179 5.81 14.89 -4.83
N PRO A 180 6.93 14.98 -4.08
CA PRO A 180 6.94 14.85 -2.62
C PRO A 180 6.02 15.85 -1.90
N LEU A 181 5.80 17.05 -2.45
CA LEU A 181 4.93 18.06 -1.88
C LEU A 181 3.44 17.87 -2.24
N ARG A 182 3.15 16.94 -3.18
CA ARG A 182 1.79 16.59 -3.60
C ARG A 182 1.58 15.08 -3.51
N LEU A 183 1.35 14.60 -2.30
CA LEU A 183 1.12 13.18 -2.08
C LEU A 183 -0.09 12.69 -2.89
N PRO A 184 0.03 11.53 -3.55
CA PRO A 184 -1.03 11.00 -4.39
C PRO A 184 -2.19 10.48 -3.54
N GLU A 185 -3.39 11.05 -3.72
CA GLU A 185 -4.61 10.66 -2.99
C GLU A 185 -4.99 9.19 -3.19
N ASP A 186 -4.67 8.61 -4.36
CA ASP A 186 -4.90 7.20 -4.68
C ASP A 186 -4.01 6.22 -3.88
N SER A 187 -2.96 6.73 -3.26
CA SER A 187 -1.99 5.97 -2.46
C SER A 187 -2.02 6.33 -0.97
N LEU A 188 -2.99 7.14 -0.56
CA LEU A 188 -3.30 7.47 0.83
C LEU A 188 -4.66 6.90 1.23
N PRO A 189 -4.85 6.56 2.52
CA PRO A 189 -6.18 6.29 3.03
C PRO A 189 -7.05 7.53 2.97
N ALA A 190 -8.35 7.31 2.69
CA ALA A 190 -9.35 8.38 2.58
C ALA A 190 -9.89 8.77 3.97
#